data_8ea904665862b2ef531e6b46ddd9f1a2
#
_entry.id   8ea904665862b2ef531e6b46ddd9f1a2
#
_cell.length_a   1.000
_cell.length_b   1.000
_cell.length_c   1.000
_cell.angle_alpha   90.00
_cell.angle_beta   90.00
_cell.angle_gamma   90.00
#
_symmetry.space_group_name_H-M   'P 1'
#
loop_
_entity.id
_entity.type
_entity.pdbx_description
1 polymer ?
#
loop_
_entity_poly.entity_id
_entity_poly.type
_entity_poly.pdbx_seq_one_letter_code
_entity_poly.pdbx_strand_id
1 'polypeptide(L)'
;MSRFLVFALLLAGCQAQPPPAKPLVIRITTGLPGMTFKPLGEALATAFQAVITDARFEVIETAGSVANLQRLESGNADLGFALADVAYTAFNGRGMDFPTAAKNVRALAVLHPSAVHVLVPANSTARSVADLRGRIGVGPAGSGTAVTSALLLNAFGVSPKQITNQSLPFITASDALSAGELEAAFVVAADPVDAVQRATNAGARLIEIGGDQVRRLRVEYPFLRPGFIPGGTYKREPRSIQTMLVDVLLLTRVDLDEELVRRLTSVLFDVLPQLSASHDFLRMMDVRRAPATPIPLHPGAALYYREQELSR
;
A
#
# COMPACT_ATOMS: atom_id res chain seq x y z
N MET A 1 -78.63 30.82 35.02
CA MET A 1 -78.04 30.05 33.90
C MET A 1 -76.64 30.56 33.70
N SER A 2 -75.64 29.86 34.29
CA SER A 2 -74.22 30.28 34.26
C SER A 2 -73.45 29.37 33.32
N ARG A 3 -72.85 29.91 32.21
CA ARG A 3 -72.03 29.19 31.24
C ARG A 3 -70.59 29.24 31.69
N PHE A 4 -70.04 28.08 32.09
CA PHE A 4 -68.60 27.91 32.30
C PHE A 4 -67.94 27.69 30.96
N LEU A 5 -67.00 28.60 30.57
CA LEU A 5 -66.11 28.44 29.47
C LEU A 5 -64.85 27.70 29.98
N VAL A 6 -64.63 26.48 29.48
CA VAL A 6 -63.41 25.72 29.75
C VAL A 6 -62.37 26.10 28.66
N PHE A 7 -61.30 26.77 29.11
CA PHE A 7 -60.16 27.10 28.27
C PHE A 7 -59.18 25.91 28.29
N ALA A 8 -59.07 25.17 27.16
CA ALA A 8 -58.07 24.12 26.97
C ALA A 8 -56.72 24.73 26.56
N LEU A 9 -55.74 24.74 27.47
CA LEU A 9 -54.36 25.10 27.17
C LEU A 9 -53.71 23.94 26.36
N LEU A 10 -53.46 24.16 25.04
CA LEU A 10 -52.62 23.33 24.21
C LEU A 10 -51.14 23.63 24.55
N LEU A 11 -50.52 22.76 25.35
CA LEU A 11 -49.08 22.74 25.57
C LEU A 11 -48.41 22.16 24.30
N ALA A 12 -47.93 23.02 23.40
CA ALA A 12 -47.07 22.65 22.31
C ALA A 12 -45.68 22.27 22.88
N GLY A 13 -45.44 20.98 23.10
CA GLY A 13 -44.14 20.47 23.49
C GLY A 13 -43.15 20.66 22.34
N CYS A 14 -42.24 21.63 22.44
CA CYS A 14 -41.05 21.67 21.61
C CYS A 14 -40.21 20.42 21.90
N GLN A 15 -40.30 19.39 21.03
CA GLN A 15 -39.33 18.30 21.02
C GLN A 15 -38.02 18.90 20.52
N ALA A 16 -37.05 19.08 21.41
CA ALA A 16 -35.69 19.43 21.03
C ALA A 16 -35.15 18.32 20.11
N GLN A 17 -34.85 18.66 18.87
CA GLN A 17 -34.16 17.76 17.97
C GLN A 17 -32.82 17.31 18.62
N PRO A 18 -32.54 16.01 18.69
CA PRO A 18 -31.26 15.55 19.19
C PRO A 18 -30.14 16.23 18.38
N PRO A 19 -29.01 16.62 19.03
CA PRO A 19 -27.90 17.22 18.34
C PRO A 19 -27.45 16.28 17.20
N PRO A 20 -27.06 16.82 16.04
CA PRO A 20 -26.59 16.01 14.92
C PRO A 20 -25.46 15.09 15.40
N ALA A 21 -25.56 13.81 15.11
CA ALA A 21 -24.55 12.84 15.44
C ALA A 21 -23.20 13.32 14.82
N LYS A 22 -22.12 13.25 15.60
CA LYS A 22 -20.79 13.57 15.07
C LYS A 22 -20.51 12.64 13.90
N PRO A 23 -20.05 13.17 12.74
CA PRO A 23 -19.74 12.33 11.60
C PRO A 23 -18.68 11.29 11.99
N LEU A 24 -18.83 10.07 11.49
CA LEU A 24 -17.83 9.02 11.63
C LEU A 24 -16.54 9.48 10.98
N VAL A 25 -15.40 9.41 11.68
CA VAL A 25 -14.10 9.76 11.12
C VAL A 25 -13.42 8.48 10.66
N ILE A 26 -13.09 8.41 9.37
CA ILE A 26 -12.37 7.30 8.72
C ILE A 26 -10.92 7.76 8.43
N ARG A 27 -9.98 7.16 9.10
CA ARG A 27 -8.55 7.49 9.01
C ARG A 27 -7.88 6.56 8.01
N ILE A 28 -7.29 7.15 6.95
CA ILE A 28 -6.60 6.44 5.86
C ILE A 28 -5.09 6.63 6.03
N THR A 29 -4.37 5.57 6.36
CA THR A 29 -2.91 5.60 6.46
C THR A 29 -2.26 5.34 5.11
N THR A 30 -1.21 6.10 4.81
CA THR A 30 -0.60 6.18 3.48
C THR A 30 0.91 5.91 3.52
N GLY A 31 1.71 6.77 2.92
CA GLY A 31 3.17 6.71 2.87
C GLY A 31 3.79 8.11 2.91
N LEU A 32 5.10 8.16 2.89
CA LEU A 32 5.85 9.42 2.81
C LEU A 32 5.65 10.12 1.46
N PRO A 33 5.88 11.44 1.37
CA PRO A 33 5.92 12.16 0.10
C PRO A 33 6.90 11.50 -0.89
N GLY A 34 6.52 11.49 -2.17
CA GLY A 34 7.29 10.83 -3.23
C GLY A 34 7.07 9.31 -3.33
N MET A 35 6.19 8.74 -2.48
CA MET A 35 5.73 7.34 -2.56
C MET A 35 4.29 7.29 -3.10
N THR A 36 3.91 6.18 -3.75
CA THR A 36 2.59 5.99 -4.39
C THR A 36 1.40 6.02 -3.43
N PHE A 37 1.57 5.60 -2.18
CA PHE A 37 0.46 5.49 -1.23
C PHE A 37 -0.14 6.85 -0.87
N LYS A 38 0.66 7.92 -0.77
CA LYS A 38 0.16 9.23 -0.38
C LYS A 38 -0.79 9.82 -1.42
N PRO A 39 -0.40 10.03 -2.69
CA PRO A 39 -1.31 10.59 -3.69
C PRO A 39 -2.53 9.70 -3.92
N LEU A 40 -2.39 8.36 -3.82
CA LEU A 40 -3.52 7.45 -3.93
C LEU A 40 -4.50 7.60 -2.76
N GLY A 41 -4.00 7.72 -1.53
CA GLY A 41 -4.85 7.89 -0.35
C GLY A 41 -5.59 9.23 -0.35
N GLU A 42 -4.95 10.31 -0.80
CA GLU A 42 -5.57 11.63 -0.97
C GLU A 42 -6.68 11.59 -2.03
N ALA A 43 -6.43 10.92 -3.16
CA ALA A 43 -7.40 10.76 -4.24
C ALA A 43 -8.61 9.92 -3.80
N LEU A 44 -8.37 8.80 -3.10
CA LEU A 44 -9.45 7.96 -2.56
C LEU A 44 -10.23 8.67 -1.45
N ALA A 45 -9.57 9.40 -0.54
CA ALA A 45 -10.25 10.19 0.49
C ALA A 45 -11.23 11.21 -0.14
N THR A 46 -10.78 11.90 -1.19
CA THR A 46 -11.61 12.85 -1.95
C THR A 46 -12.80 12.14 -2.62
N ALA A 47 -12.57 11.01 -3.26
CA ALA A 47 -13.62 10.24 -3.91
C ALA A 47 -14.64 9.67 -2.92
N PHE A 48 -14.19 9.09 -1.82
CA PHE A 48 -15.05 8.59 -0.75
C PHE A 48 -15.87 9.71 -0.13
N GLN A 49 -15.27 10.87 0.16
CA GLN A 49 -15.96 12.02 0.74
C GLN A 49 -17.07 12.57 -0.18
N ALA A 50 -16.91 12.48 -1.49
CA ALA A 50 -17.92 12.92 -2.45
C ALA A 50 -19.19 12.06 -2.44
N VAL A 51 -19.09 10.76 -2.07
CA VAL A 51 -20.20 9.80 -2.13
C VAL A 51 -20.70 9.41 -0.74
N ILE A 52 -19.79 9.30 0.26
CA ILE A 52 -20.09 8.85 1.61
C ILE A 52 -20.16 10.09 2.53
N THR A 53 -21.35 10.71 2.59
CA THR A 53 -21.55 12.01 3.27
C THR A 53 -21.72 11.89 4.79
N ASP A 54 -21.98 10.69 5.30
CA ASP A 54 -22.15 10.37 6.72
C ASP A 54 -20.83 10.05 7.44
N ALA A 55 -19.70 10.06 6.68
CA ALA A 55 -18.37 9.93 7.22
C ALA A 55 -17.46 11.08 6.76
N ARG A 56 -16.38 11.34 7.54
CA ARG A 56 -15.28 12.24 7.18
C ARG A 56 -14.00 11.44 7.00
N PHE A 57 -13.27 11.71 5.94
CA PHE A 57 -12.05 11.00 5.60
C PHE A 57 -10.81 11.84 5.92
N GLU A 58 -9.89 11.29 6.71
CA GLU A 58 -8.64 11.92 7.11
C GLU A 58 -7.44 11.09 6.63
N VAL A 59 -6.53 11.72 5.91
CA VAL A 59 -5.31 11.08 5.42
C VAL A 59 -4.18 11.24 6.42
N ILE A 60 -3.56 10.13 6.81
CA ILE A 60 -2.46 10.08 7.77
C ILE A 60 -1.20 9.62 7.04
N GLU A 61 -0.18 10.45 7.05
CA GLU A 61 1.15 10.12 6.53
C GLU A 61 1.87 9.17 7.48
N THR A 62 2.52 8.14 6.94
CA THR A 62 3.31 7.15 7.68
C THR A 62 4.56 6.75 6.92
N ALA A 63 5.39 5.88 7.50
CA ALA A 63 6.53 5.29 6.81
C ALA A 63 6.14 4.27 5.72
N GLY A 64 4.90 3.78 5.70
CA GLY A 64 4.39 2.82 4.72
C GLY A 64 3.83 1.54 5.33
N SER A 65 3.98 0.41 4.64
CA SER A 65 3.23 -0.84 4.88
C SER A 65 3.23 -1.34 6.32
N VAL A 66 4.38 -1.41 6.98
CA VAL A 66 4.49 -1.90 8.36
C VAL A 66 3.77 -0.96 9.32
N ALA A 67 4.05 0.35 9.22
CA ALA A 67 3.41 1.37 10.06
C ALA A 67 1.89 1.40 9.86
N ASN A 68 1.40 1.22 8.62
CA ASN A 68 -0.01 1.16 8.30
C ASN A 68 -0.69 -0.05 8.96
N LEU A 69 -0.10 -1.23 8.80
CA LEU A 69 -0.62 -2.47 9.39
C LEU A 69 -0.65 -2.42 10.93
N GLN A 70 0.38 -1.85 11.56
CA GLN A 70 0.41 -1.66 13.02
C GLN A 70 -0.70 -0.72 13.48
N ARG A 71 -1.01 0.34 12.72
CA ARG A 71 -2.10 1.26 13.05
C ARG A 71 -3.48 0.62 12.84
N LEU A 72 -3.66 -0.17 11.76
CA LEU A 72 -4.89 -0.94 11.54
C LEU A 72 -5.10 -1.97 12.65
N GLU A 73 -4.07 -2.75 13.00
CA GLU A 73 -4.14 -3.78 14.06
C GLU A 73 -4.50 -3.18 15.41
N SER A 74 -3.97 -2.00 15.74
CA SER A 74 -4.22 -1.31 17.01
C SER A 74 -5.48 -0.43 17.03
N GLY A 75 -6.25 -0.35 15.93
CA GLY A 75 -7.44 0.50 15.82
C GLY A 75 -7.13 2.01 15.69
N ASN A 76 -5.88 2.37 15.42
CA ASN A 76 -5.45 3.77 15.21
C ASN A 76 -5.57 4.24 13.75
N ALA A 77 -6.07 3.38 12.87
CA ALA A 77 -6.47 3.66 11.50
C ALA A 77 -7.65 2.78 11.11
N ASP A 78 -8.37 3.17 10.07
CA ASP A 78 -9.57 2.48 9.61
C ASP A 78 -9.35 1.89 8.20
N LEU A 79 -8.59 2.59 7.35
CA LEU A 79 -8.12 2.14 6.04
C LEU A 79 -6.61 2.33 5.93
N GLY A 80 -5.97 1.58 5.06
CA GLY A 80 -4.53 1.75 4.80
C GLY A 80 -4.04 0.92 3.63
N PHE A 81 -2.81 1.20 3.20
CA PHE A 81 -2.16 0.49 2.12
C PHE A 81 -1.00 -0.34 2.64
N ALA A 82 -0.83 -1.53 2.08
CA ALA A 82 0.39 -2.31 2.31
C ALA A 82 0.76 -3.14 1.08
N LEU A 83 2.03 -3.48 0.98
CA LEU A 83 2.50 -4.49 0.05
C LEU A 83 1.99 -5.87 0.50
N ALA A 84 1.68 -6.74 -0.44
CA ALA A 84 1.08 -8.04 -0.21
C ALA A 84 1.96 -8.98 0.64
N ASP A 85 3.27 -8.94 0.47
CA ASP A 85 4.24 -9.68 1.27
C ASP A 85 4.24 -9.25 2.74
N VAL A 86 4.17 -7.93 2.99
CA VAL A 86 4.09 -7.39 4.35
C VAL A 86 2.77 -7.74 5.01
N ALA A 87 1.65 -7.60 4.28
CA ALA A 87 0.33 -7.95 4.81
C ALA A 87 0.24 -9.46 5.16
N TYR A 88 0.76 -10.33 4.28
CA TYR A 88 0.83 -11.77 4.53
C TYR A 88 1.70 -12.11 5.74
N THR A 89 2.88 -11.51 5.81
CA THR A 89 3.83 -11.71 6.92
C THR A 89 3.22 -11.26 8.25
N ALA A 90 2.60 -10.07 8.28
CA ALA A 90 1.93 -9.54 9.45
C ALA A 90 0.76 -10.41 9.90
N PHE A 91 -0.13 -10.79 8.98
CA PHE A 91 -1.31 -11.60 9.28
C PHE A 91 -0.96 -12.99 9.84
N ASN A 92 0.20 -13.54 9.46
CA ASN A 92 0.68 -14.84 9.93
C ASN A 92 1.64 -14.75 11.13
N GLY A 93 1.92 -13.55 11.66
CA GLY A 93 2.86 -13.36 12.78
C GLY A 93 4.27 -13.82 12.43
N ARG A 94 4.71 -13.48 11.22
CA ARG A 94 6.05 -13.83 10.71
C ARG A 94 6.90 -12.58 10.55
N GLY A 95 8.13 -12.62 11.00
CA GLY A 95 9.07 -11.51 10.90
C GLY A 95 9.15 -10.63 12.15
N MET A 96 10.20 -9.82 12.22
CA MET A 96 10.54 -9.03 13.43
C MET A 96 9.54 -7.90 13.71
N ASP A 97 8.91 -7.34 12.68
CA ASP A 97 7.96 -6.25 12.82
C ASP A 97 6.59 -6.70 13.37
N PHE A 98 6.29 -8.00 13.29
CA PHE A 98 5.03 -8.60 13.71
C PHE A 98 5.27 -9.88 14.51
N PRO A 99 5.77 -9.78 15.75
CA PRO A 99 5.99 -10.94 16.63
C PRO A 99 4.68 -11.63 17.02
N THR A 100 3.57 -10.91 16.95
CA THR A 100 2.19 -11.40 17.07
C THR A 100 1.46 -11.20 15.74
N ALA A 101 0.61 -12.17 15.37
CA ALA A 101 -0.15 -12.10 14.13
C ALA A 101 -1.18 -10.94 14.16
N ALA A 102 -1.18 -10.12 13.11
CA ALA A 102 -2.12 -9.00 12.92
C ALA A 102 -3.48 -9.54 12.44
N LYS A 103 -4.28 -10.09 13.36
CA LYS A 103 -5.55 -10.76 13.04
C LYS A 103 -6.75 -9.82 12.88
N ASN A 104 -6.59 -8.54 13.27
CA ASN A 104 -7.64 -7.54 13.10
C ASN A 104 -7.64 -6.92 11.70
N VAL A 105 -6.64 -7.19 10.87
CA VAL A 105 -6.55 -6.65 9.51
C VAL A 105 -7.30 -7.53 8.50
N ARG A 106 -8.00 -6.89 7.55
CA ARG A 106 -8.67 -7.51 6.41
C ARG A 106 -8.36 -6.76 5.13
N ALA A 107 -8.45 -7.45 4.00
CA ALA A 107 -8.28 -6.82 2.70
C ALA A 107 -9.62 -6.35 2.11
N LEU A 108 -9.58 -5.24 1.37
CA LEU A 108 -10.67 -4.83 0.49
C LEU A 108 -10.37 -5.26 -0.95
N ALA A 109 -9.17 -4.96 -1.43
CA ALA A 109 -8.80 -5.20 -2.83
C ALA A 109 -7.29 -5.31 -3.02
N VAL A 110 -6.89 -6.09 -4.02
CA VAL A 110 -5.62 -5.89 -4.72
C VAL A 110 -5.77 -4.69 -5.64
N LEU A 111 -4.85 -3.73 -5.56
CA LEU A 111 -4.87 -2.53 -6.39
C LEU A 111 -3.96 -2.71 -7.62
N HIS A 112 -2.71 -2.34 -7.51
CA HIS A 112 -1.74 -2.36 -8.61
C HIS A 112 -0.44 -3.07 -8.20
N PRO A 113 0.34 -3.59 -9.15
CA PRO A 113 1.67 -4.09 -8.85
C PRO A 113 2.64 -2.94 -8.57
N SER A 114 3.62 -3.20 -7.71
CA SER A 114 4.82 -2.40 -7.51
C SER A 114 6.04 -3.21 -7.96
N ALA A 115 6.94 -2.60 -8.72
CA ALA A 115 8.17 -3.23 -9.13
C ALA A 115 9.26 -3.09 -8.05
N VAL A 116 10.08 -4.11 -7.89
CA VAL A 116 11.28 -4.04 -7.05
C VAL A 116 12.43 -3.53 -7.89
N HIS A 117 12.90 -2.32 -7.58
CA HIS A 117 14.07 -1.73 -8.19
C HIS A 117 15.28 -1.97 -7.28
N VAL A 118 16.36 -2.50 -7.85
CA VAL A 118 17.65 -2.60 -7.17
C VAL A 118 18.66 -1.79 -7.95
N LEU A 119 19.04 -0.67 -7.39
CA LEU A 119 19.97 0.29 -7.96
C LEU A 119 21.39 0.05 -7.45
N VAL A 120 22.37 0.15 -8.33
CA VAL A 120 23.81 0.14 -7.99
C VAL A 120 24.53 1.26 -8.75
N PRO A 121 25.68 1.77 -8.25
CA PRO A 121 26.50 2.74 -8.98
C PRO A 121 26.93 2.24 -10.35
N ALA A 122 27.19 3.13 -11.28
CA ALA A 122 27.62 2.80 -12.66
C ALA A 122 28.85 1.88 -12.72
N ASN A 123 29.81 2.11 -11.82
CA ASN A 123 31.06 1.36 -11.72
C ASN A 123 30.96 0.07 -10.85
N SER A 124 29.78 -0.24 -10.30
CA SER A 124 29.58 -1.45 -9.52
C SER A 124 29.78 -2.70 -10.37
N THR A 125 30.44 -3.71 -9.81
CA THR A 125 30.59 -5.03 -10.41
C THR A 125 29.43 -5.98 -10.14
N ALA A 126 28.53 -5.62 -9.22
CA ALA A 126 27.35 -6.42 -8.88
C ALA A 126 26.45 -6.65 -10.10
N ARG A 127 26.04 -7.89 -10.34
CA ARG A 127 25.15 -8.30 -11.44
C ARG A 127 23.83 -8.85 -10.94
N SER A 128 23.78 -9.25 -9.68
CA SER A 128 22.61 -9.82 -9.01
C SER A 128 22.53 -9.37 -7.56
N VAL A 129 21.39 -9.61 -6.91
CA VAL A 129 21.23 -9.35 -5.49
C VAL A 129 22.25 -10.14 -4.64
N ALA A 130 22.66 -11.34 -5.09
CA ALA A 130 23.66 -12.16 -4.39
C ALA A 130 25.06 -11.51 -4.30
N ASP A 131 25.36 -10.54 -5.17
CA ASP A 131 26.66 -9.87 -5.22
C ASP A 131 26.73 -8.66 -4.27
N LEU A 132 25.60 -8.24 -3.67
CA LEU A 132 25.52 -7.04 -2.86
C LEU A 132 26.32 -7.16 -1.57
N ARG A 133 27.12 -6.12 -1.28
CA ARG A 133 27.97 -6.00 -0.09
C ARG A 133 27.94 -4.55 0.38
N GLY A 134 28.47 -4.30 1.58
CA GLY A 134 28.67 -2.94 2.09
C GLY A 134 27.36 -2.26 2.54
N ARG A 135 27.25 -0.95 2.32
CA ARG A 135 26.11 -0.15 2.78
C ARG A 135 24.96 -0.21 1.76
N ILE A 136 23.81 -0.71 2.18
CA ILE A 136 22.65 -0.94 1.33
C ILE A 136 21.47 -0.11 1.82
N GLY A 137 20.92 0.76 0.97
CA GLY A 137 19.66 1.44 1.20
C GLY A 137 18.49 0.47 1.09
N VAL A 138 17.83 0.16 2.21
CA VAL A 138 16.77 -0.85 2.27
C VAL A 138 15.36 -0.24 2.34
N GLY A 139 15.24 1.08 2.16
CA GLY A 139 14.00 1.82 2.32
C GLY A 139 13.82 2.34 3.76
N PRO A 140 12.84 3.21 4.00
CA PRO A 140 12.56 3.76 5.32
C PRO A 140 12.23 2.68 6.35
N ALA A 141 12.61 2.90 7.62
CA ALA A 141 12.18 2.03 8.71
C ALA A 141 10.64 2.03 8.79
N GLY A 142 10.02 0.86 8.95
CA GLY A 142 8.55 0.71 8.93
C GLY A 142 7.91 0.72 7.54
N SER A 143 8.72 0.74 6.47
CA SER A 143 8.22 0.65 5.09
C SER A 143 8.10 -0.80 4.60
N GLY A 144 7.29 -0.98 3.56
CA GLY A 144 7.22 -2.25 2.84
C GLY A 144 8.53 -2.60 2.12
N THR A 145 9.24 -1.59 1.59
CA THR A 145 10.54 -1.80 0.95
C THR A 145 11.55 -2.43 1.91
N ALA A 146 11.56 -2.05 3.19
CA ALA A 146 12.46 -2.63 4.18
C ALA A 146 12.20 -4.14 4.36
N VAL A 147 10.95 -4.55 4.38
CA VAL A 147 10.56 -5.98 4.48
C VAL A 147 10.92 -6.74 3.20
N THR A 148 10.52 -6.22 2.03
CA THR A 148 10.77 -6.87 0.74
C THR A 148 12.27 -6.98 0.46
N SER A 149 13.07 -5.94 0.78
CA SER A 149 14.53 -5.99 0.63
C SER A 149 15.18 -7.05 1.52
N ALA A 150 14.76 -7.15 2.79
CA ALA A 150 15.25 -8.17 3.71
C ALA A 150 14.91 -9.58 3.21
N LEU A 151 13.69 -9.78 2.69
CA LEU A 151 13.24 -11.03 2.10
C LEU A 151 14.12 -11.44 0.90
N LEU A 152 14.41 -10.50 -0.01
CA LEU A 152 15.24 -10.76 -1.18
C LEU A 152 16.70 -11.00 -0.80
N LEU A 153 17.29 -10.18 0.05
CA LEU A 153 18.67 -10.37 0.52
C LEU A 153 18.85 -11.76 1.14
N ASN A 154 17.90 -12.20 1.98
CA ASN A 154 17.91 -13.55 2.55
C ASN A 154 17.78 -14.64 1.46
N ALA A 155 16.81 -14.50 0.54
CA ALA A 155 16.57 -15.49 -0.52
C ALA A 155 17.75 -15.65 -1.48
N PHE A 156 18.54 -14.58 -1.67
CA PHE A 156 19.76 -14.59 -2.48
C PHE A 156 21.03 -14.94 -1.68
N GLY A 157 20.89 -15.29 -0.39
CA GLY A 157 21.99 -15.74 0.45
C GLY A 157 22.97 -14.63 0.86
N VAL A 158 22.52 -13.38 0.86
CA VAL A 158 23.33 -12.25 1.33
C VAL A 158 23.38 -12.27 2.86
N SER A 159 24.57 -12.52 3.40
CA SER A 159 24.74 -12.60 4.86
C SER A 159 24.61 -11.20 5.51
N PRO A 160 23.88 -11.08 6.64
CA PRO A 160 23.83 -9.83 7.40
C PRO A 160 25.21 -9.30 7.83
N LYS A 161 26.24 -10.17 7.90
CA LYS A 161 27.62 -9.76 8.22
C LYS A 161 28.34 -9.07 7.05
N GLN A 162 27.80 -9.19 5.83
CA GLN A 162 28.40 -8.64 4.61
C GLN A 162 27.82 -7.27 4.26
N ILE A 163 26.74 -6.86 4.90
CA ILE A 163 26.01 -5.63 4.59
C ILE A 163 25.74 -4.81 5.85
N THR A 164 25.53 -3.53 5.63
CA THR A 164 25.00 -2.59 6.64
C THR A 164 23.76 -1.92 6.07
N ASN A 165 22.62 -2.25 6.63
CA ASN A 165 21.34 -1.68 6.19
C ASN A 165 21.24 -0.20 6.55
N GLN A 166 20.87 0.63 5.55
CA GLN A 166 20.62 2.05 5.71
C GLN A 166 19.13 2.31 5.49
N SER A 167 18.41 2.70 6.56
CA SER A 167 16.99 3.02 6.47
C SER A 167 16.78 4.46 6.03
N LEU A 168 16.69 4.67 4.71
CA LEU A 168 16.63 5.99 4.10
C LEU A 168 15.37 6.16 3.25
N PRO A 169 14.75 7.36 3.20
CA PRO A 169 13.77 7.72 2.19
C PRO A 169 14.34 7.57 0.78
N PHE A 170 13.48 7.29 -0.22
CA PHE A 170 13.92 6.93 -1.56
C PHE A 170 14.80 7.98 -2.23
N ILE A 171 14.43 9.27 -2.14
CA ILE A 171 15.23 10.37 -2.71
C ILE A 171 16.60 10.45 -2.02
N THR A 172 16.62 10.38 -0.69
CA THR A 172 17.87 10.40 0.09
C THR A 172 18.77 9.22 -0.27
N ALA A 173 18.19 8.01 -0.44
CA ALA A 173 18.95 6.83 -0.86
C ALA A 173 19.52 7.00 -2.28
N SER A 174 18.79 7.63 -3.20
CA SER A 174 19.26 7.95 -4.55
C SER A 174 20.43 8.94 -4.55
N ASP A 175 20.35 9.96 -3.70
CA ASP A 175 21.42 10.94 -3.54
C ASP A 175 22.67 10.32 -2.93
N ALA A 176 22.51 9.52 -1.86
CA ALA A 176 23.60 8.79 -1.20
C ALA A 176 24.26 7.77 -2.15
N LEU A 177 23.45 7.09 -3.00
CA LEU A 177 23.99 6.20 -4.04
C LEU A 177 24.84 6.97 -5.06
N SER A 178 24.35 8.13 -5.51
CA SER A 178 25.06 9.00 -6.46
C SER A 178 26.35 9.60 -5.88
N ALA A 179 26.36 9.86 -4.56
CA ALA A 179 27.54 10.32 -3.83
C ALA A 179 28.55 9.23 -3.51
N GLY A 180 28.26 7.95 -3.84
CA GLY A 180 29.11 6.80 -3.50
C GLY A 180 29.07 6.40 -2.03
N GLU A 181 28.07 6.86 -1.30
CA GLU A 181 27.85 6.52 0.11
C GLU A 181 27.11 5.19 0.31
N LEU A 182 26.45 4.71 -0.74
CA LEU A 182 25.78 3.40 -0.80
C LEU A 182 26.34 2.55 -1.94
N GLU A 183 26.42 1.26 -1.68
CA GLU A 183 26.75 0.23 -2.69
C GLU A 183 25.54 -0.22 -3.50
N ALA A 184 24.35 -0.15 -2.91
CA ALA A 184 23.07 -0.38 -3.57
C ALA A 184 21.90 0.32 -2.85
N ALA A 185 20.77 0.45 -3.54
CA ALA A 185 19.52 0.92 -2.96
C ALA A 185 18.32 0.13 -3.50
N PHE A 186 17.43 -0.29 -2.60
CA PHE A 186 16.15 -0.90 -2.93
C PHE A 186 15.04 0.15 -2.94
N VAL A 187 14.18 0.08 -3.95
CA VAL A 187 12.94 0.86 -4.05
C VAL A 187 11.83 -0.07 -4.52
N VAL A 188 10.75 -0.18 -3.75
CA VAL A 188 9.56 -0.96 -4.14
C VAL A 188 8.40 0.01 -4.31
N ALA A 189 8.04 0.26 -5.55
CA ALA A 189 6.97 1.18 -5.92
C ALA A 189 6.49 0.91 -7.35
N ALA A 190 5.35 1.48 -7.73
CA ALA A 190 4.91 1.47 -9.13
C ALA A 190 5.81 2.38 -9.96
N ASP A 191 6.24 1.88 -11.10
CA ASP A 191 7.09 2.62 -12.04
C ASP A 191 6.25 3.51 -12.97
N PRO A 192 6.77 4.69 -13.39
CA PRO A 192 8.09 5.25 -13.05
C PRO A 192 8.15 5.85 -11.62
N VAL A 193 9.32 5.78 -11.00
CA VAL A 193 9.60 6.32 -9.66
C VAL A 193 10.64 7.44 -9.76
N ASP A 194 10.32 8.63 -9.25
CA ASP A 194 11.20 9.80 -9.31
C ASP A 194 12.58 9.54 -8.72
N ALA A 195 12.67 8.84 -7.60
CA ALA A 195 13.93 8.49 -6.97
C ALA A 195 14.80 7.60 -7.87
N VAL A 196 14.19 6.63 -8.57
CA VAL A 196 14.89 5.75 -9.52
C VAL A 196 15.33 6.53 -10.75
N GLN A 197 14.46 7.41 -11.29
CA GLN A 197 14.80 8.29 -12.41
C GLN A 197 15.97 9.22 -12.05
N ARG A 198 15.97 9.77 -10.83
CA ARG A 198 17.06 10.61 -10.34
C ARG A 198 18.39 9.86 -10.27
N ALA A 199 18.39 8.68 -9.65
CA ALA A 199 19.59 7.83 -9.55
C ALA A 199 20.12 7.41 -10.93
N THR A 200 19.24 6.96 -11.83
CA THR A 200 19.65 6.55 -13.20
C THR A 200 20.15 7.74 -14.04
N ASN A 201 19.57 8.93 -13.89
CA ASN A 201 20.09 10.15 -14.51
C ASN A 201 21.50 10.51 -14.03
N ALA A 202 21.81 10.23 -12.75
CA ALA A 202 23.14 10.38 -12.16
C ALA A 202 24.13 9.24 -12.54
N GLY A 203 23.67 8.25 -13.31
CA GLY A 203 24.50 7.15 -13.81
C GLY A 203 24.33 5.83 -13.09
N ALA A 204 23.49 5.72 -12.04
CA ALA A 204 23.16 4.44 -11.46
C ALA A 204 22.49 3.52 -12.50
N ARG A 205 22.60 2.22 -12.33
CA ARG A 205 21.95 1.22 -13.17
C ARG A 205 21.10 0.27 -12.33
N LEU A 206 20.09 -0.28 -12.95
CA LEU A 206 19.28 -1.35 -12.36
C LEU A 206 19.96 -2.70 -12.56
N ILE A 207 19.86 -3.59 -11.56
CA ILE A 207 20.24 -4.99 -11.69
C ILE A 207 18.99 -5.87 -11.72
N GLU A 208 19.09 -7.00 -12.40
CA GLU A 208 17.98 -7.93 -12.58
C GLU A 208 17.72 -8.77 -11.31
N ILE A 209 16.46 -9.12 -11.10
CA ILE A 209 16.02 -10.04 -10.07
C ILE A 209 15.38 -11.24 -10.76
N GLY A 210 16.06 -12.37 -10.80
CA GLY A 210 15.61 -13.55 -11.52
C GLY A 210 16.25 -14.84 -11.00
N GLY A 211 16.10 -15.91 -11.78
CA GLY A 211 16.75 -17.19 -11.52
C GLY A 211 16.01 -18.09 -10.51
N ASP A 212 16.74 -19.12 -10.04
CA ASP A 212 16.19 -20.16 -9.16
C ASP A 212 15.78 -19.63 -7.80
N GLN A 213 16.43 -18.60 -7.31
CA GLN A 213 16.09 -17.92 -6.05
C GLN A 213 14.67 -17.39 -6.09
N VAL A 214 14.29 -16.70 -7.16
CA VAL A 214 12.93 -16.18 -7.37
C VAL A 214 11.94 -17.34 -7.49
N ARG A 215 12.29 -18.42 -8.19
CA ARG A 215 11.41 -19.60 -8.28
C ARG A 215 11.12 -20.22 -6.92
N ARG A 216 12.15 -20.40 -6.07
CA ARG A 216 12.01 -20.91 -4.70
C ARG A 216 11.19 -19.98 -3.81
N LEU A 217 11.45 -18.66 -3.90
CA LEU A 217 10.74 -17.66 -3.11
C LEU A 217 9.23 -17.68 -3.41
N ARG A 218 8.84 -17.90 -4.66
CA ARG A 218 7.43 -18.01 -5.06
C ARG A 218 6.68 -19.23 -4.52
N VAL A 219 7.38 -20.28 -4.14
CA VAL A 219 6.74 -21.42 -3.47
C VAL A 219 6.22 -21.02 -2.09
N GLU A 220 6.95 -20.18 -1.39
CA GLU A 220 6.55 -19.68 -0.07
C GLU A 220 5.63 -18.43 -0.16
N TYR A 221 5.87 -17.59 -1.17
CA TYR A 221 5.17 -16.33 -1.40
C TYR A 221 4.57 -16.29 -2.82
N PRO A 222 3.48 -17.04 -3.10
CA PRO A 222 2.94 -17.19 -4.45
C PRO A 222 2.40 -15.90 -5.06
N PHE A 223 2.10 -14.90 -4.25
CA PHE A 223 1.68 -13.56 -4.66
C PHE A 223 2.86 -12.67 -5.12
N LEU A 224 4.12 -13.04 -4.84
CA LEU A 224 5.29 -12.42 -5.46
C LEU A 224 5.42 -12.94 -6.89
N ARG A 225 5.40 -12.05 -7.87
CA ARG A 225 5.35 -12.43 -9.28
C ARG A 225 6.61 -11.99 -10.02
N PRO A 226 7.19 -12.81 -10.90
CA PRO A 226 8.17 -12.33 -11.85
C PRO A 226 7.51 -11.31 -12.78
N GLY A 227 8.26 -10.28 -13.15
CA GLY A 227 7.82 -9.24 -14.05
C GLY A 227 8.99 -8.47 -14.64
N PHE A 228 8.69 -7.36 -15.25
CA PHE A 228 9.68 -6.51 -15.90
C PHE A 228 9.39 -5.05 -15.62
N ILE A 229 10.44 -4.27 -15.45
CA ILE A 229 10.40 -2.82 -15.63
C ILE A 229 10.61 -2.62 -17.14
N PRO A 230 9.63 -2.05 -17.88
CA PRO A 230 9.73 -1.90 -19.33
C PRO A 230 10.93 -1.06 -19.75
N GLY A 231 11.57 -1.43 -20.85
CA GLY A 231 12.66 -0.64 -21.44
C GLY A 231 12.19 0.78 -21.78
N GLY A 232 13.00 1.78 -21.46
CA GLY A 232 12.64 3.18 -21.66
C GLY A 232 11.80 3.82 -20.54
N THR A 233 11.34 3.05 -19.54
CA THR A 233 10.69 3.61 -18.33
C THR A 233 11.61 4.64 -17.67
N TYR A 234 12.89 4.36 -17.59
CA TYR A 234 13.91 5.30 -17.11
C TYR A 234 14.84 5.68 -18.26
N LYS A 235 15.10 6.99 -18.41
CA LYS A 235 15.77 7.59 -19.57
C LYS A 235 17.08 6.91 -19.98
N ARG A 236 17.83 6.32 -19.04
CA ARG A 236 19.12 5.66 -19.28
C ARG A 236 19.07 4.13 -19.26
N GLU A 237 17.87 3.57 -19.14
CA GLU A 237 17.64 2.12 -19.17
C GLU A 237 16.77 1.75 -20.39
N PRO A 238 17.40 1.57 -21.56
CA PRO A 238 16.67 1.25 -22.80
C PRO A 238 16.17 -0.19 -22.85
N ARG A 239 16.74 -1.09 -22.03
CA ARG A 239 16.38 -2.51 -21.98
C ARG A 239 15.32 -2.75 -20.90
N SER A 240 14.45 -3.72 -21.14
CA SER A 240 13.59 -4.24 -20.09
C SER A 240 14.41 -4.94 -19.02
N ILE A 241 14.15 -4.64 -17.76
CA ILE A 241 14.85 -5.19 -16.60
C ILE A 241 13.95 -6.22 -15.93
N GLN A 242 14.39 -7.48 -15.89
CA GLN A 242 13.68 -8.54 -15.17
C GLN A 242 13.68 -8.22 -13.68
N THR A 243 12.51 -8.29 -13.06
CA THR A 243 12.34 -7.99 -11.64
C THR A 243 11.21 -8.82 -11.01
N MET A 244 10.91 -8.54 -9.75
CA MET A 244 9.74 -9.03 -9.05
C MET A 244 8.70 -7.94 -8.90
N LEU A 245 7.44 -8.33 -9.00
CA LEU A 245 6.28 -7.48 -8.75
C LEU A 245 5.63 -7.91 -7.43
N VAL A 246 5.30 -6.92 -6.62
CA VAL A 246 4.58 -7.06 -5.35
C VAL A 246 3.29 -6.26 -5.46
N ASP A 247 2.15 -6.91 -5.26
CA ASP A 247 0.86 -6.23 -5.33
C ASP A 247 0.66 -5.29 -4.11
N VAL A 248 0.05 -4.14 -4.34
CA VAL A 248 -0.43 -3.21 -3.30
C VAL A 248 -1.86 -3.60 -2.95
N LEU A 249 -2.15 -3.63 -1.66
CA LEU A 249 -3.48 -3.92 -1.11
C LEU A 249 -4.08 -2.66 -0.49
N LEU A 250 -5.39 -2.49 -0.65
CA LEU A 250 -6.21 -1.66 0.23
C LEU A 250 -6.74 -2.54 1.35
N LEU A 251 -6.52 -2.10 2.59
CA LEU A 251 -6.77 -2.84 3.82
C LEU A 251 -7.68 -2.05 4.77
N THR A 252 -8.35 -2.77 5.67
CA THR A 252 -9.18 -2.22 6.74
C THR A 252 -9.08 -3.07 8.00
N ARG A 253 -9.75 -2.62 9.08
CA ARG A 253 -9.95 -3.40 10.31
C ARG A 253 -11.11 -4.37 10.15
N VAL A 254 -11.04 -5.51 10.84
CA VAL A 254 -12.09 -6.55 10.84
C VAL A 254 -13.42 -6.07 11.41
N ASP A 255 -13.38 -5.11 12.34
CA ASP A 255 -14.51 -4.59 13.09
C ASP A 255 -15.13 -3.32 12.48
N LEU A 256 -14.65 -2.87 11.30
CA LEU A 256 -15.32 -1.80 10.58
C LEU A 256 -16.67 -2.31 10.05
N ASP A 257 -17.68 -1.43 10.06
CA ASP A 257 -19.05 -1.80 9.67
C ASP A 257 -19.09 -2.42 8.26
N GLU A 258 -19.80 -3.55 8.12
CA GLU A 258 -19.85 -4.36 6.90
C GLU A 258 -20.45 -3.58 5.72
N GLU A 259 -21.55 -2.82 5.97
CA GLU A 259 -22.17 -2.03 4.90
C GLU A 259 -21.30 -0.84 4.50
N LEU A 260 -20.61 -0.21 5.45
CA LEU A 260 -19.66 0.84 5.13
C LEU A 260 -18.52 0.31 4.25
N VAL A 261 -17.94 -0.85 4.59
CA VAL A 261 -16.87 -1.45 3.78
C VAL A 261 -17.39 -1.89 2.42
N ARG A 262 -18.61 -2.40 2.31
CA ARG A 262 -19.25 -2.70 1.02
C ARG A 262 -19.37 -1.44 0.16
N ARG A 263 -19.84 -0.32 0.73
CA ARG A 263 -19.92 0.99 0.06
C ARG A 263 -18.55 1.51 -0.36
N LEU A 264 -17.54 1.44 0.53
CA LEU A 264 -16.16 1.82 0.22
C LEU A 264 -15.60 1.02 -0.96
N THR A 265 -15.88 -0.29 -0.99
CA THR A 265 -15.46 -1.16 -2.08
C THR A 265 -16.16 -0.79 -3.38
N SER A 266 -17.48 -0.53 -3.36
CA SER A 266 -18.22 -0.06 -4.55
C SER A 266 -17.63 1.24 -5.09
N VAL A 267 -17.49 2.25 -4.23
CA VAL A 267 -16.96 3.56 -4.64
C VAL A 267 -15.55 3.45 -5.22
N LEU A 268 -14.68 2.58 -4.66
CA LEU A 268 -13.35 2.33 -5.22
C LEU A 268 -13.41 1.96 -6.70
N PHE A 269 -14.31 1.02 -7.07
CA PHE A 269 -14.44 0.57 -8.46
C PHE A 269 -15.16 1.58 -9.35
N ASP A 270 -16.14 2.30 -8.82
CA ASP A 270 -16.89 3.34 -9.54
C ASP A 270 -15.98 4.50 -9.96
N VAL A 271 -15.00 4.88 -9.08
CA VAL A 271 -14.09 5.98 -9.35
C VAL A 271 -12.79 5.55 -10.05
N LEU A 272 -12.54 4.25 -10.16
CA LEU A 272 -11.30 3.72 -10.75
C LEU A 272 -11.00 4.25 -12.15
N PRO A 273 -11.96 4.38 -13.08
CA PRO A 273 -11.70 4.97 -14.40
C PRO A 273 -11.16 6.39 -14.33
N GLN A 274 -11.73 7.22 -13.44
CA GLN A 274 -11.29 8.60 -13.23
C GLN A 274 -9.92 8.65 -12.56
N LEU A 275 -9.68 7.83 -11.55
CA LEU A 275 -8.39 7.75 -10.87
C LEU A 275 -7.29 7.25 -11.80
N SER A 276 -7.58 6.28 -12.67
CA SER A 276 -6.64 5.76 -13.66
C SER A 276 -6.27 6.79 -14.74
N ALA A 277 -7.11 7.79 -14.99
CA ALA A 277 -6.78 8.90 -15.88
C ALA A 277 -5.74 9.86 -15.28
N SER A 278 -5.71 9.97 -13.93
CA SER A 278 -4.83 10.88 -13.19
C SER A 278 -3.59 10.19 -12.60
N HIS A 279 -3.63 8.85 -12.46
CA HIS A 279 -2.60 8.05 -11.83
C HIS A 279 -2.28 6.83 -12.69
N ASP A 280 -1.23 6.91 -13.50
CA ASP A 280 -0.86 5.89 -14.50
C ASP A 280 -0.69 4.49 -13.90
N PHE A 281 -0.18 4.37 -12.67
CA PHE A 281 -0.02 3.09 -11.99
C PHE A 281 -1.35 2.36 -11.74
N LEU A 282 -2.47 3.06 -11.63
CA LEU A 282 -3.79 2.44 -11.48
C LEU A 282 -4.32 1.81 -12.77
N ARG A 283 -3.77 2.17 -13.95
CA ARG A 283 -4.08 1.48 -15.21
C ARG A 283 -3.63 0.01 -15.20
N MET A 284 -2.70 -0.35 -14.33
CA MET A 284 -2.23 -1.73 -14.15
C MET A 284 -3.12 -2.55 -13.21
N MET A 285 -4.16 -1.97 -12.61
CA MET A 285 -5.10 -2.69 -11.78
C MET A 285 -5.95 -3.65 -12.61
N ASP A 286 -5.84 -4.94 -12.36
CA ASP A 286 -6.76 -5.96 -12.92
C ASP A 286 -7.94 -6.16 -11.95
N VAL A 287 -9.08 -5.60 -12.31
CA VAL A 287 -10.31 -5.66 -11.49
C VAL A 287 -10.72 -7.10 -11.17
N ARG A 288 -10.47 -8.05 -12.09
CA ARG A 288 -10.79 -9.48 -11.87
C ARG A 288 -9.91 -10.12 -10.80
N ARG A 289 -8.72 -9.56 -10.56
CA ARG A 289 -7.79 -10.01 -9.52
C ARG A 289 -7.97 -9.27 -8.20
N ALA A 290 -8.78 -8.24 -8.17
CA ALA A 290 -8.96 -7.43 -6.96
C ALA A 290 -9.35 -8.25 -5.70
N PRO A 291 -10.19 -9.30 -5.77
CA PRO A 291 -10.47 -10.16 -4.61
C PRO A 291 -9.38 -11.20 -4.28
N ALA A 292 -8.36 -11.39 -5.14
CA ALA A 292 -7.33 -12.41 -4.96
C ALA A 292 -6.23 -11.95 -3.98
N THR A 293 -6.61 -11.68 -2.74
CA THR A 293 -5.74 -11.17 -1.68
C THR A 293 -5.07 -12.29 -0.88
N PRO A 294 -3.82 -12.12 -0.39
CA PRO A 294 -3.11 -13.14 0.39
C PRO A 294 -3.57 -13.26 1.85
N ILE A 295 -4.44 -12.37 2.30
CA ILE A 295 -5.11 -12.40 3.60
C ILE A 295 -6.62 -12.33 3.40
N PRO A 296 -7.46 -12.73 4.38
CA PRO A 296 -8.90 -12.75 4.19
C PRO A 296 -9.48 -11.38 3.82
N LEU A 297 -10.44 -11.38 2.91
CA LEU A 297 -11.26 -10.22 2.61
C LEU A 297 -12.11 -9.82 3.84
N HIS A 298 -12.41 -8.53 3.96
CA HIS A 298 -13.45 -8.06 4.87
C HIS A 298 -14.83 -8.56 4.39
N PRO A 299 -15.77 -8.94 5.30
CA PRO A 299 -17.08 -9.42 4.91
C PRO A 299 -17.81 -8.48 3.94
N GLY A 300 -17.77 -7.16 4.16
CA GLY A 300 -18.38 -6.16 3.27
C GLY A 300 -17.75 -6.14 1.87
N ALA A 301 -16.43 -6.28 1.76
CA ALA A 301 -15.76 -6.40 0.46
C ALA A 301 -16.15 -7.71 -0.25
N ALA A 302 -16.16 -8.82 0.49
CA ALA A 302 -16.59 -10.11 -0.04
C ALA A 302 -18.06 -10.10 -0.51
N LEU A 303 -18.94 -9.37 0.19
CA LEU A 303 -20.33 -9.18 -0.23
C LEU A 303 -20.41 -8.42 -1.56
N TYR A 304 -19.68 -7.30 -1.69
CA TYR A 304 -19.60 -6.56 -2.95
C TYR A 304 -19.18 -7.44 -4.13
N TYR A 305 -18.11 -8.23 -3.97
CA TYR A 305 -17.65 -9.10 -5.07
C TYR A 305 -18.67 -10.18 -5.45
N ARG A 306 -19.38 -10.79 -4.48
CA ARG A 306 -20.47 -11.74 -4.76
C ARG A 306 -21.63 -11.09 -5.53
N GLU A 307 -22.02 -9.87 -5.15
CA GLU A 307 -23.06 -9.12 -5.86
C GLU A 307 -22.68 -8.84 -7.33
N GLN A 308 -21.40 -8.53 -7.58
CA GLN A 308 -20.90 -8.30 -8.94
C GLN A 308 -20.85 -9.58 -9.78
N GLU A 309 -20.56 -10.74 -9.18
CA GLU A 309 -20.59 -12.04 -9.88
C GLU A 309 -22.01 -12.47 -10.25
N LEU A 310 -22.99 -12.20 -9.41
CA LEU A 310 -24.41 -12.52 -9.64
C LEU A 310 -25.07 -11.57 -10.66
N SER A 311 -24.49 -10.40 -10.90
CA SER A 311 -25.01 -9.41 -11.85
C SER A 311 -24.45 -9.57 -13.28
N ARG A 312 -23.50 -10.49 -13.49
CA ARG A 312 -22.91 -10.84 -14.80
C ARG A 312 -23.57 -12.08 -15.40
#